data_c52da78519613f2deb7508a6ab0187ea
#
_entry.id   c52da78519613f2deb7508a6ab0187ea
#
_cell.length_a   1.000
_cell.length_b   1.000
_cell.length_c   1.000
_cell.angle_alpha   90.00
_cell.angle_beta   90.00
_cell.angle_gamma   90.00
#
_symmetry.space_group_name_H-M   'P 1'
#
loop_
_entity.id
_entity.type
_entity.pdbx_description
1 polymer ?
#
loop_
_entity_poly.entity_id
_entity_poly.type
_entity_poly.pdbx_seq_one_letter_code
_entity_poly.pdbx_strand_id
1 'polypeptide(L)'
;MGGLVWYEDEYPNLLFARDGDIFTMEGTQHLVIGGAYSVDKYYRLENDLLWFADEQPSAEIKTYVEDQITKNRIDIVLSHTCPYKYEPRDAFLPMIDQSTVDDSTERWLDGIEEKVDYKAWLCGHWHIEKQIDKLRFLFHDVVSLEMIKRGFK
;
A
#
# COMPACT_ATOMS: atom_id res chain seq x y z
N MET A 1 -12.52 16.11 0.99
CA MET A 1 -11.96 14.93 1.68
C MET A 1 -13.11 13.97 1.93
N GLY A 2 -12.93 12.67 1.70
CA GLY A 2 -14.04 11.72 1.76
C GLY A 2 -13.82 10.53 2.70
N GLY A 3 -12.62 10.29 3.20
CA GLY A 3 -12.29 9.15 4.06
C GLY A 3 -12.29 9.49 5.55
N LEU A 4 -12.29 8.44 6.38
CA LEU A 4 -12.10 8.54 7.82
C LEU A 4 -10.61 8.52 8.15
N VAL A 5 -10.22 9.21 9.20
CA VAL A 5 -8.86 9.26 9.71
C VAL A 5 -8.84 9.00 11.21
N TRP A 6 -7.75 8.40 11.67
CA TRP A 6 -7.39 8.30 13.07
C TRP A 6 -6.40 9.42 13.40
N TYR A 7 -6.42 9.96 14.58
CA TYR A 7 -5.45 10.92 15.07
C TYR A 7 -5.37 10.87 16.60
N GLU A 8 -4.29 11.37 17.15
CA GLU A 8 -4.11 11.59 18.59
C GLU A 8 -4.34 13.06 18.92
N ASP A 9 -5.04 13.35 20.02
CA ASP A 9 -5.35 14.71 20.43
C ASP A 9 -4.09 15.59 20.62
N GLU A 10 -2.99 14.97 21.04
CA GLU A 10 -1.69 15.65 21.21
C GLU A 10 -1.05 16.02 19.86
N TYR A 11 -1.39 15.29 18.78
CA TYR A 11 -0.84 15.48 17.43
C TYR A 11 -1.95 15.63 16.37
N PRO A 12 -2.81 16.65 16.46
CA PRO A 12 -4.02 16.75 15.65
C PRO A 12 -3.76 16.94 14.14
N ASN A 13 -2.52 17.25 13.75
CA ASN A 13 -2.12 17.39 12.35
C ASN A 13 -1.51 16.11 11.77
N LEU A 14 -1.29 15.07 12.58
CA LEU A 14 -0.83 13.75 12.14
C LEU A 14 -2.05 12.85 11.98
N LEU A 15 -2.41 12.58 10.73
CA LEU A 15 -3.62 11.85 10.38
C LEU A 15 -3.27 10.49 9.78
N PHE A 16 -3.87 9.44 10.29
CA PHE A 16 -3.74 8.07 9.78
C PHE A 16 -5.00 7.74 8.99
N ALA A 17 -4.84 7.51 7.70
CA ALA A 17 -5.95 7.18 6.81
C ALA A 17 -6.50 5.78 7.11
N ARG A 18 -7.82 5.62 7.11
CA ARG A 18 -8.45 4.31 7.24
C ARG A 18 -8.28 3.52 5.93
N ASP A 19 -7.88 2.26 6.05
CA ASP A 19 -7.73 1.37 4.90
C ASP A 19 -9.04 1.19 4.12
N GLY A 20 -8.91 1.20 2.80
CA GLY A 20 -10.02 1.10 1.87
C GLY A 20 -10.76 2.42 1.62
N ASP A 21 -10.47 3.47 2.36
CA ASP A 21 -11.11 4.77 2.13
C ASP A 21 -10.49 5.52 0.94
N ILE A 22 -11.32 6.40 0.36
CA ILE A 22 -10.94 7.24 -0.76
C ILE A 22 -10.89 8.69 -0.31
N PHE A 23 -9.74 9.31 -0.51
CA PHE A 23 -9.49 10.71 -0.16
C PHE A 23 -9.39 11.58 -1.42
N THR A 24 -10.15 12.67 -1.46
CA THR A 24 -10.03 13.66 -2.53
C THR A 24 -8.97 14.69 -2.15
N MET A 25 -7.85 14.70 -2.87
CA MET A 25 -6.80 15.70 -2.72
C MET A 25 -6.60 16.43 -4.06
N GLU A 26 -6.76 17.75 -4.05
CA GLU A 26 -6.64 18.60 -5.24
C GLU A 26 -7.40 18.07 -6.48
N GLY A 27 -8.60 17.55 -6.28
CA GLY A 27 -9.48 17.07 -7.35
C GLY A 27 -9.16 15.68 -7.89
N THR A 28 -8.22 14.94 -7.30
CA THR A 28 -7.94 13.53 -7.61
C THR A 28 -8.38 12.60 -6.49
N GLN A 29 -8.84 11.41 -6.84
CA GLN A 29 -9.31 10.37 -5.92
C GLN A 29 -8.18 9.40 -5.58
N HIS A 30 -7.84 9.32 -4.29
CA HIS A 30 -6.76 8.51 -3.78
C HIS A 30 -7.33 7.36 -2.95
N LEU A 31 -7.19 6.13 -3.42
CA LEU A 31 -7.49 4.93 -2.64
C LEU A 31 -6.31 4.61 -1.74
N VAL A 32 -6.56 4.33 -0.45
CA VAL A 32 -5.53 3.97 0.53
C VAL A 32 -5.67 2.52 0.93
N ILE A 33 -4.56 1.76 0.90
CA ILE A 33 -4.51 0.34 1.28
C ILE A 33 -3.24 0.11 2.10
N GLY A 34 -3.40 -0.13 3.40
CA GLY A 34 -2.29 -0.47 4.31
C GLY A 34 -1.96 -1.96 4.34
N GLY A 35 -0.87 -2.27 5.03
CA GLY A 35 -0.51 -3.62 5.41
C GLY A 35 0.30 -4.43 4.39
N ALA A 36 1.18 -5.27 4.94
CA ALA A 36 1.94 -6.30 4.24
C ALA A 36 2.49 -7.30 5.26
N TYR A 37 2.94 -8.46 4.79
CA TYR A 37 3.60 -9.44 5.63
C TYR A 37 5.01 -8.98 6.03
N SER A 38 5.36 -9.09 7.30
CA SER A 38 6.71 -8.78 7.81
C SER A 38 7.61 -10.00 7.71
N VAL A 39 8.61 -9.97 6.83
CA VAL A 39 9.57 -11.08 6.67
C VAL A 39 10.40 -11.36 7.92
N ASP A 40 10.49 -10.40 8.84
CA ASP A 40 11.17 -10.52 10.14
C ASP A 40 10.23 -10.91 11.29
N LYS A 41 8.98 -11.31 11.01
CA LYS A 41 7.97 -11.71 11.99
C LYS A 41 8.50 -12.67 13.05
N TYR A 42 9.09 -13.78 12.62
CA TYR A 42 9.57 -14.80 13.55
C TYR A 42 10.75 -14.32 14.40
N TYR A 43 11.65 -13.55 13.78
CA TYR A 43 12.74 -12.91 14.51
C TYR A 43 12.21 -11.96 15.60
N ARG A 44 11.18 -11.18 15.30
CA ARG A 44 10.54 -10.28 16.27
C ARG A 44 9.91 -11.06 17.42
N LEU A 45 9.14 -12.08 17.12
CA LEU A 45 8.48 -12.92 18.13
C LEU A 45 9.49 -13.64 19.03
N GLU A 46 10.58 -14.18 18.48
CA GLU A 46 11.63 -14.86 19.25
C GLU A 46 12.46 -13.92 20.15
N ASN A 47 12.50 -12.63 19.82
CA ASN A 47 13.25 -11.62 20.58
C ASN A 47 12.37 -10.66 21.37
N ASP A 48 11.10 -10.99 21.59
CA ASP A 48 10.11 -10.15 22.31
C ASP A 48 10.00 -8.73 21.74
N LEU A 49 10.17 -8.59 20.41
CA LEU A 49 9.99 -7.33 19.71
C LEU A 49 8.53 -7.17 19.26
N LEU A 50 8.10 -5.93 19.11
CA LEU A 50 6.74 -5.59 18.72
C LEU A 50 6.42 -6.14 17.33
N TRP A 51 5.33 -6.91 17.24
CA TRP A 51 4.72 -7.38 16.00
C TRP A 51 3.19 -7.37 16.17
N PHE A 52 2.47 -7.09 15.10
CA PHE A 52 1.01 -6.99 15.11
C PHE A 52 0.39 -8.09 14.26
N ALA A 53 -0.57 -8.83 14.82
CA ALA A 53 -1.23 -9.94 14.14
C ALA A 53 -2.13 -9.48 12.97
N ASP A 54 -2.50 -8.21 12.95
CA ASP A 54 -3.31 -7.55 11.94
C ASP A 54 -2.48 -6.71 10.95
N GLU A 55 -1.20 -7.07 10.76
CA GLU A 55 -0.29 -6.38 9.83
C GLU A 55 -0.73 -6.45 8.37
N GLN A 56 -1.55 -7.43 7.99
CA GLN A 56 -2.11 -7.57 6.66
C GLN A 56 -3.61 -7.22 6.63
N PRO A 57 -4.16 -6.74 5.49
CA PRO A 57 -5.58 -6.45 5.37
C PRO A 57 -6.47 -7.64 5.67
N SER A 58 -7.42 -7.48 6.59
CA SER A 58 -8.41 -8.51 6.90
C SER A 58 -9.36 -8.78 5.71
N ALA A 59 -10.10 -9.89 5.77
CA ALA A 59 -11.11 -10.21 4.76
C ALA A 59 -12.18 -9.11 4.63
N GLU A 60 -12.54 -8.46 5.74
CA GLU A 60 -13.49 -7.35 5.78
C GLU A 60 -12.91 -6.12 5.06
N ILE A 61 -11.64 -5.77 5.30
CA ILE A 61 -10.96 -4.67 4.60
C ILE A 61 -10.87 -4.98 3.11
N LYS A 62 -10.49 -6.20 2.72
CA LYS A 62 -10.41 -6.62 1.32
C LYS A 62 -11.77 -6.48 0.62
N THR A 63 -12.84 -6.95 1.25
CA THR A 63 -14.21 -6.82 0.74
C THR A 63 -14.62 -5.35 0.62
N TYR A 64 -14.28 -4.54 1.61
CA TYR A 64 -14.59 -3.10 1.60
C TYR A 64 -13.87 -2.38 0.45
N VAL A 65 -12.58 -2.63 0.25
CA VAL A 65 -11.81 -2.07 -0.89
C VAL A 65 -12.44 -2.47 -2.22
N GLU A 66 -12.78 -3.75 -2.40
CA GLU A 66 -13.41 -4.26 -3.62
C GLU A 66 -14.76 -3.57 -3.90
N ASP A 67 -15.55 -3.32 -2.87
CA ASP A 67 -16.79 -2.56 -2.98
C ASP A 67 -16.53 -1.08 -3.36
N GLN A 68 -15.52 -0.44 -2.76
CA GLN A 68 -15.15 0.94 -3.06
C GLN A 68 -14.75 1.14 -4.52
N ILE A 69 -13.92 0.25 -5.08
CA ILE A 69 -13.44 0.36 -6.46
C ILE A 69 -14.55 0.12 -7.49
N THR A 70 -15.62 -0.59 -7.14
CA THR A 70 -16.77 -0.75 -8.04
C THR A 70 -17.68 0.47 -8.11
N LYS A 71 -17.71 1.28 -7.04
CA LYS A 71 -18.60 2.43 -6.88
C LYS A 71 -17.95 3.76 -7.19
N ASN A 72 -16.63 3.81 -7.19
CA ASN A 72 -15.88 5.05 -7.28
C ASN A 72 -14.82 4.97 -8.38
N ARG A 73 -14.56 6.10 -9.00
CA ARG A 73 -13.39 6.27 -9.83
C ARG A 73 -12.16 6.43 -8.92
N ILE A 74 -11.06 5.76 -9.26
CA ILE A 74 -9.78 5.88 -8.58
C ILE A 74 -8.77 6.50 -9.55
N ASP A 75 -8.15 7.61 -9.17
CA ASP A 75 -7.09 8.23 -9.97
C ASP A 75 -5.70 7.76 -9.51
N ILE A 76 -5.52 7.56 -8.21
CA ILE A 76 -4.24 7.23 -7.59
C ILE A 76 -4.47 6.14 -6.53
N VAL A 77 -3.57 5.16 -6.47
CA VAL A 77 -3.54 4.17 -5.39
C VAL A 77 -2.31 4.43 -4.52
N LEU A 78 -2.52 4.48 -3.21
CA LEU A 78 -1.49 4.57 -2.18
C LEU A 78 -1.56 3.29 -1.35
N SER A 79 -0.60 2.39 -1.53
CA SER A 79 -0.55 1.14 -0.77
C SER A 79 0.73 1.02 0.03
N HIS A 80 0.73 0.14 1.05
CA HIS A 80 1.97 -0.17 1.76
C HIS A 80 2.88 -1.03 0.89
N THR A 81 2.39 -2.14 0.34
CA THR A 81 3.11 -3.02 -0.59
C THR A 81 2.57 -2.91 -2.03
N CYS A 82 3.16 -3.63 -2.98
CA CYS A 82 2.81 -3.60 -4.40
C CYS A 82 1.96 -4.81 -4.83
N PRO A 83 1.28 -4.77 -5.99
CA PRO A 83 0.76 -5.97 -6.64
C PRO A 83 1.86 -7.00 -6.93
N TYR A 84 1.56 -8.28 -6.79
CA TYR A 84 2.49 -9.41 -6.88
C TYR A 84 3.34 -9.42 -8.16
N LYS A 85 2.74 -9.07 -9.30
CA LYS A 85 3.45 -9.00 -10.59
C LYS A 85 4.56 -7.94 -10.64
N TYR A 86 4.52 -6.96 -9.74
CA TYR A 86 5.50 -5.89 -9.64
C TYR A 86 6.52 -6.10 -8.52
N GLU A 87 6.46 -7.23 -7.79
CA GLU A 87 7.44 -7.53 -6.75
C GLU A 87 8.88 -7.35 -7.25
N PRO A 88 9.70 -6.57 -6.55
CA PRO A 88 11.08 -6.32 -6.95
C PRO A 88 11.98 -7.49 -6.53
N ARG A 89 11.85 -8.63 -7.19
CA ARG A 89 12.55 -9.89 -6.86
C ARG A 89 14.08 -9.76 -6.89
N ASP A 90 14.58 -8.78 -7.63
CA ASP A 90 15.99 -8.39 -7.67
C ASP A 90 16.47 -7.73 -6.36
N ALA A 91 15.54 -7.24 -5.53
CA ALA A 91 15.81 -6.64 -4.23
C ALA A 91 15.52 -7.56 -3.04
N PHE A 92 15.09 -8.80 -3.26
CA PHE A 92 14.80 -9.74 -2.18
C PHE A 92 16.04 -10.06 -1.35
N LEU A 93 15.86 -10.15 -0.04
CA LEU A 93 16.92 -10.49 0.90
C LEU A 93 17.33 -11.96 0.72
N PRO A 94 18.60 -12.27 0.40
CA PRO A 94 19.03 -13.65 0.08
C PRO A 94 18.87 -14.65 1.24
N MET A 95 18.79 -14.15 2.50
CA MET A 95 18.66 -14.97 3.70
C MET A 95 17.21 -15.34 4.03
N ILE A 96 16.25 -14.78 3.32
CA ILE A 96 14.82 -15.06 3.56
C ILE A 96 14.37 -16.19 2.66
N ASP A 97 13.88 -17.28 3.26
CA ASP A 97 13.21 -18.35 2.51
C ASP A 97 11.83 -17.85 2.04
N GLN A 98 11.73 -17.55 0.76
CA GLN A 98 10.51 -17.01 0.15
C GLN A 98 9.31 -17.96 0.26
N SER A 99 9.53 -19.26 0.48
CA SER A 99 8.43 -20.21 0.69
C SER A 99 7.71 -20.02 2.02
N THR A 100 8.29 -19.27 2.95
CA THR A 100 7.70 -18.96 4.27
C THR A 100 7.00 -17.59 4.30
N VAL A 101 7.09 -16.82 3.22
CA VAL A 101 6.48 -15.48 3.12
C VAL A 101 5.03 -15.61 2.67
N ASP A 102 4.13 -14.97 3.40
CA ASP A 102 2.71 -14.90 3.01
C ASP A 102 2.51 -13.71 2.05
N ASP A 103 2.48 -13.99 0.76
CA ASP A 103 2.27 -13.03 -0.33
C ASP A 103 0.78 -12.81 -0.68
N SER A 104 -0.12 -13.20 0.21
CA SER A 104 -1.57 -13.15 -0.04
C SER A 104 -2.10 -11.72 -0.25
N THR A 105 -1.45 -10.72 0.36
CA THR A 105 -1.79 -9.30 0.15
C THR A 105 -1.39 -8.86 -1.25
N GLU A 106 -0.17 -9.17 -1.69
CA GLU A 106 0.34 -8.81 -3.02
C GLU A 106 -0.49 -9.47 -4.13
N ARG A 107 -0.87 -10.73 -3.98
CA ARG A 107 -1.74 -11.46 -4.93
C ARG A 107 -3.15 -10.87 -4.97
N TRP A 108 -3.69 -10.44 -3.85
CA TRP A 108 -4.97 -9.74 -3.82
C TRP A 108 -4.87 -8.39 -4.52
N LEU A 109 -3.77 -7.66 -4.33
CA LEU A 109 -3.51 -6.38 -5.00
C LEU A 109 -3.38 -6.53 -6.53
N ASP A 110 -2.91 -7.67 -7.06
CA ASP A 110 -2.98 -7.97 -8.50
C ASP A 110 -4.44 -7.89 -9.00
N GLY A 111 -5.36 -8.51 -8.27
CA GLY A 111 -6.78 -8.48 -8.61
C GLY A 111 -7.43 -7.09 -8.48
N ILE A 112 -6.93 -6.23 -7.61
CA ILE A 112 -7.34 -4.82 -7.52
C ILE A 112 -6.80 -4.04 -8.72
N GLU A 113 -5.52 -4.24 -9.04
CA GLU A 113 -4.84 -3.53 -10.12
C GLU A 113 -5.48 -3.80 -11.49
N GLU A 114 -5.94 -5.02 -11.74
CA GLU A 114 -6.66 -5.39 -12.96
C GLU A 114 -8.03 -4.70 -13.11
N LYS A 115 -8.64 -4.29 -12.00
CA LYS A 115 -10.00 -3.71 -11.97
C LYS A 115 -9.99 -2.18 -11.96
N VAL A 116 -8.87 -1.53 -11.66
CA VAL A 116 -8.79 -0.07 -11.46
C VAL A 116 -8.03 0.59 -12.60
N ASP A 117 -8.68 1.53 -13.29
CA ASP A 117 -8.01 2.42 -14.26
C ASP A 117 -7.39 3.61 -13.50
N TYR A 118 -6.17 3.44 -13.02
CA TYR A 118 -5.44 4.43 -12.26
C TYR A 118 -4.37 5.14 -13.11
N LYS A 119 -3.98 6.34 -12.69
CA LYS A 119 -2.89 7.14 -13.31
C LYS A 119 -1.53 6.85 -12.68
N ALA A 120 -1.52 6.62 -11.37
CA ALA A 120 -0.32 6.31 -10.61
C ALA A 120 -0.64 5.38 -9.42
N TRP A 121 0.31 4.51 -9.13
CA TRP A 121 0.32 3.65 -7.95
C TRP A 121 1.61 3.90 -7.18
N LEU A 122 1.52 4.27 -5.90
CA LEU A 122 2.68 4.48 -5.05
C LEU A 122 2.66 3.49 -3.91
N CYS A 123 3.81 2.88 -3.64
CA CYS A 123 3.98 1.94 -2.54
C CYS A 123 5.37 2.07 -1.90
N GLY A 124 5.48 1.60 -0.66
CA GLY A 124 6.72 1.49 0.10
C GLY A 124 7.15 0.04 0.29
N HIS A 125 7.33 -0.37 1.56
CA HIS A 125 7.62 -1.73 2.04
C HIS A 125 9.00 -2.29 1.63
N TRP A 126 9.36 -2.22 0.36
CA TRP A 126 10.52 -2.89 -0.25
C TRP A 126 11.85 -2.14 -0.06
N HIS A 127 11.83 -0.97 0.55
CA HIS A 127 13.00 -0.12 0.81
C HIS A 127 13.85 0.17 -0.45
N ILE A 128 13.20 0.38 -1.57
CA ILE A 128 13.84 0.70 -2.86
C ILE A 128 13.22 1.93 -3.51
N GLU A 129 13.97 2.55 -4.40
CA GLU A 129 13.51 3.56 -5.35
C GLU A 129 13.45 2.92 -6.73
N LYS A 130 12.25 2.63 -7.22
CA LYS A 130 12.05 1.98 -8.52
C LYS A 130 10.74 2.44 -9.13
N GLN A 131 10.72 2.54 -10.45
CA GLN A 131 9.50 2.79 -11.21
C GLN A 131 9.29 1.66 -12.20
N ILE A 132 8.07 1.14 -12.27
CA ILE A 132 7.63 0.16 -13.27
C ILE A 132 6.28 0.65 -13.80
N ASP A 133 6.23 1.05 -15.06
CA ASP A 133 5.04 1.63 -15.67
C ASP A 133 4.43 2.78 -14.86
N LYS A 134 3.19 2.64 -14.42
CA LYS A 134 2.48 3.60 -13.57
C LYS A 134 2.73 3.42 -12.07
N LEU A 135 3.52 2.40 -11.66
CA LEU A 135 3.80 2.09 -10.27
C LEU A 135 5.17 2.62 -9.87
N ARG A 136 5.26 3.25 -8.70
CA ARG A 136 6.50 3.75 -8.13
C ARG A 136 6.68 3.30 -6.68
N PHE A 137 7.82 2.66 -6.42
CA PHE A 137 8.31 2.36 -5.09
C PHE A 137 8.98 3.61 -4.50
N LEU A 138 8.67 3.92 -3.26
CA LEU A 138 9.21 5.06 -2.52
C LEU A 138 9.87 4.58 -1.24
N PHE A 139 11.09 5.07 -0.98
CA PHE A 139 11.80 4.81 0.26
C PHE A 139 12.37 6.09 0.88
N HIS A 140 13.25 6.78 0.18
CA HIS A 140 13.80 8.08 0.60
C HIS A 140 13.24 9.26 -0.19
N ASP A 141 12.70 8.98 -1.37
CA ASP A 141 12.17 9.99 -2.26
C ASP A 141 10.88 10.63 -1.73
N VAL A 142 10.70 11.89 -2.08
CA VAL A 142 9.47 12.64 -1.89
C VAL A 142 8.94 13.06 -3.26
N VAL A 143 7.69 12.70 -3.55
CA VAL A 143 7.02 13.09 -4.80
C VAL A 143 5.90 14.09 -4.51
N SER A 144 5.84 15.14 -5.30
CA SER A 144 4.73 16.10 -5.19
C SER A 144 3.46 15.55 -5.81
N LEU A 145 2.31 15.98 -5.28
CA LEU A 145 1.02 15.60 -5.84
C LEU A 145 0.87 16.02 -7.32
N GLU A 146 1.50 17.14 -7.70
CA GLU A 146 1.51 17.58 -9.10
C GLU A 146 2.25 16.60 -10.03
N MET A 147 3.37 16.02 -9.57
CA MET A 147 4.08 14.98 -10.33
C MET A 147 3.22 13.72 -10.47
N ILE A 148 2.56 13.30 -9.40
CA ILE A 148 1.70 12.12 -9.40
C ILE A 148 0.52 12.31 -10.36
N LYS A 149 -0.10 13.48 -10.36
CA LYS A 149 -1.23 13.81 -11.26
C LYS A 149 -0.89 13.73 -12.73
N ARG A 150 0.35 14.05 -13.11
CA ARG A 150 0.84 13.95 -14.51
C ARG A 150 1.06 12.50 -14.93
N GLY A 151 1.06 11.58 -13.98
CA GLY A 151 1.44 10.18 -14.17
C GLY A 151 2.95 10.02 -14.34
N PHE A 152 3.43 8.83 -14.07
CA PHE A 152 4.81 8.45 -14.35
C PHE A 152 4.90 8.00 -15.81
N LYS A 153 5.92 8.48 -16.52
CA LYS A 153 6.21 8.15 -17.93
C LYS A 153 7.38 7.19 -17.98
#